data_4155f56ac11d541f1ee68b328a706e3b
#
_entry.id   4155f56ac11d541f1ee68b328a706e3b
#
_cell.length_a   1.000
_cell.length_b   1.000
_cell.length_c   1.000
_cell.angle_alpha   90.00
_cell.angle_beta   90.00
_cell.angle_gamma   90.00
#
_symmetry.space_group_name_H-M   'P 1'
#
loop_
_entity.id
_entity.type
_entity.pdbx_description
1 polymer ?
#
loop_
_entity_poly.entity_id
_entity_poly.type
_entity_poly.pdbx_seq_one_letter_code
_entity_poly.pdbx_strand_id
1 'polypeptide(L)'
;MLLRIIKYHRIRDYCHIKSLEVKFATGFTLLFCLSCFFLQVYENFALYESIMSSLLLGIIGGEFALLGMTLAGMAIITSLVTPEIIEVIEKNDNRRDVIGRLMSQFEFSAFNLIFQISYFILLILFIHSTLLLCNQVIFYIIFSLVCYHLFFNIFYILALIGNCIRFFEIKNKCYKLLHIEKTRMDLANEVRKDFLLSIILEEKHIDRNQMLEYLDEMIDKSRLIEKKELKTYLHNYYSGNK
;
A
#
# COMPACT_ATOMS: atom_id res chain seq x y z
N MET A 1 -0.47 15.68 2.67
CA MET A 1 -0.94 14.73 3.68
C MET A 1 -2.37 15.01 4.13
N LEU A 2 -2.66 16.03 4.94
CA LEU A 2 -4.01 16.34 5.43
C LEU A 2 -5.08 16.42 4.33
N LEU A 3 -4.78 17.03 3.18
CA LEU A 3 -5.71 17.13 2.05
C LEU A 3 -6.12 15.77 1.48
N ARG A 4 -5.23 14.77 1.47
CA ARG A 4 -5.57 13.41 1.03
C ARG A 4 -6.44 12.69 2.05
N ILE A 5 -6.15 12.83 3.35
CA ILE A 5 -6.96 12.25 4.43
C ILE A 5 -8.40 12.77 4.33
N ILE A 6 -8.56 14.08 4.14
CA ILE A 6 -9.89 14.71 3.98
C ILE A 6 -10.56 14.26 2.67
N LYS A 7 -9.84 14.24 1.54
CA LYS A 7 -10.36 13.81 0.23
C LYS A 7 -10.94 12.40 0.27
N TYR A 8 -10.31 11.48 1.00
CA TYR A 8 -10.75 10.08 1.08
C TYR A 8 -11.61 9.79 2.33
N HIS A 9 -12.00 10.81 3.09
CA HIS A 9 -12.88 10.71 4.27
C HIS A 9 -12.41 9.72 5.34
N ARG A 10 -11.09 9.59 5.54
CA ARG A 10 -10.52 8.62 6.49
C ARG A 10 -10.91 8.87 7.95
N ILE A 11 -11.27 10.11 8.31
CA ILE A 11 -11.75 10.44 9.65
C ILE A 11 -13.05 9.68 9.98
N ARG A 12 -13.88 9.35 8.97
CA ARG A 12 -15.10 8.55 9.17
C ARG A 12 -14.81 7.10 9.58
N ASP A 13 -13.60 6.62 9.37
CA ASP A 13 -13.22 5.25 9.73
C ASP A 13 -13.33 5.03 11.25
N TYR A 14 -13.14 6.08 12.08
CA TYR A 14 -13.35 6.02 13.54
C TYR A 14 -14.80 5.75 13.95
N CYS A 15 -15.75 6.20 13.17
CA CYS A 15 -17.17 6.13 13.51
C CYS A 15 -17.92 5.08 12.68
N HIS A 16 -17.21 4.32 11.83
CA HIS A 16 -17.86 3.35 10.97
C HIS A 16 -18.13 2.03 11.69
N ILE A 17 -19.27 1.96 12.39
CA ILE A 17 -19.68 0.84 13.26
C ILE A 17 -19.67 -0.53 12.54
N LYS A 18 -19.75 -0.56 11.20
CA LYS A 18 -19.70 -1.80 10.42
C LYS A 18 -18.28 -2.34 10.21
N SER A 19 -17.25 -1.53 10.40
CA SER A 19 -15.87 -1.97 10.23
C SER A 19 -15.47 -2.94 11.34
N LEU A 20 -14.65 -3.92 11.00
CA LEU A 20 -14.16 -4.93 11.95
C LEU A 20 -13.26 -4.29 13.00
N GLU A 21 -12.46 -3.32 12.58
CA GLU A 21 -11.51 -2.59 13.43
C GLU A 21 -12.23 -1.88 14.58
N VAL A 22 -13.34 -1.19 14.27
CA VAL A 22 -14.17 -0.50 15.27
C VAL A 22 -14.82 -1.48 16.22
N LYS A 23 -15.35 -2.59 15.72
CA LYS A 23 -15.99 -3.63 16.55
C LYS A 23 -15.01 -4.26 17.54
N PHE A 24 -13.82 -4.64 17.05
CA PHE A 24 -12.79 -5.21 17.92
C PHE A 24 -12.27 -4.18 18.92
N ALA A 25 -11.99 -2.95 18.48
CA ALA A 25 -11.57 -1.87 19.37
C ALA A 25 -12.60 -1.64 20.49
N THR A 26 -13.87 -1.54 20.14
CA THR A 26 -14.95 -1.36 21.13
C THR A 26 -15.05 -2.54 22.10
N GLY A 27 -15.00 -3.78 21.58
CA GLY A 27 -15.05 -4.98 22.41
C GLY A 27 -13.89 -5.06 23.41
N PHE A 28 -12.66 -4.84 22.96
CA PHE A 28 -11.48 -4.84 23.82
C PHE A 28 -11.50 -3.69 24.83
N THR A 29 -11.96 -2.50 24.41
CA THR A 29 -12.11 -1.35 25.31
C THR A 29 -13.10 -1.67 26.44
N LEU A 30 -14.26 -2.21 26.11
CA LEU A 30 -15.26 -2.60 27.11
C LEU A 30 -14.71 -3.63 28.09
N LEU A 31 -14.05 -4.68 27.59
CA LEU A 31 -13.45 -5.72 28.40
C LEU A 31 -12.39 -5.13 29.34
N PHE A 32 -11.54 -4.23 28.85
CA PHE A 32 -10.48 -3.62 29.63
C PHE A 32 -11.04 -2.64 30.68
N CYS A 33 -12.03 -1.82 30.32
CA CYS A 33 -12.73 -0.94 31.27
C CYS A 33 -13.45 -1.71 32.37
N LEU A 34 -14.13 -2.82 32.03
CA LEU A 34 -14.75 -3.69 33.01
C LEU A 34 -13.73 -4.30 33.97
N SER A 35 -12.59 -4.77 33.44
CA SER A 35 -11.51 -5.29 34.29
C SER A 35 -10.97 -4.25 35.26
N CYS A 36 -10.74 -3.00 34.79
CA CYS A 36 -10.29 -1.91 35.64
C CYS A 36 -11.35 -1.49 36.69
N PHE A 37 -12.63 -1.59 36.32
CA PHE A 37 -13.73 -1.35 37.28
C PHE A 37 -13.76 -2.40 38.38
N PHE A 38 -13.66 -3.69 38.05
CA PHE A 38 -13.62 -4.77 39.04
C PHE A 38 -12.39 -4.71 39.94
N LEU A 39 -11.25 -4.26 39.41
CA LEU A 39 -10.02 -4.04 40.17
C LEU A 39 -10.03 -2.75 40.99
N GLN A 40 -11.12 -1.99 40.95
CA GLN A 40 -11.27 -0.72 41.67
C GLN A 40 -10.08 0.24 41.46
N VAL A 41 -9.62 0.33 40.17
CA VAL A 41 -8.41 1.09 39.81
C VAL A 41 -8.53 2.57 40.20
N TYR A 42 -9.73 3.16 40.13
CA TYR A 42 -9.96 4.54 40.55
C TYR A 42 -9.77 4.75 42.05
N GLU A 43 -10.32 3.85 42.87
CA GLU A 43 -10.25 3.95 44.33
C GLU A 43 -8.83 3.68 44.86
N ASN A 44 -8.12 2.76 44.21
CA ASN A 44 -6.76 2.38 44.56
C ASN A 44 -5.71 2.99 43.62
N PHE A 45 -5.99 4.16 43.06
CA PHE A 45 -5.17 4.79 42.03
C PHE A 45 -3.70 4.92 42.43
N ALA A 46 -3.41 5.34 43.66
CA ALA A 46 -2.03 5.46 44.15
C ALA A 46 -1.23 4.15 44.09
N LEU A 47 -1.91 3.00 44.23
CA LEU A 47 -1.28 1.68 44.11
C LEU A 47 -0.92 1.36 42.65
N TYR A 48 -1.77 1.80 41.70
CA TYR A 48 -1.62 1.50 40.26
C TYR A 48 -0.83 2.55 39.48
N GLU A 49 -0.56 3.73 40.08
CA GLU A 49 0.11 4.86 39.43
C GLU A 49 1.43 4.47 38.76
N SER A 50 2.31 3.79 39.50
CA SER A 50 3.62 3.36 38.96
C SER A 50 3.47 2.35 37.83
N ILE A 51 2.53 1.41 37.96
CA ILE A 51 2.24 0.39 36.94
C ILE A 51 1.68 1.04 35.69
N MET A 52 0.74 1.98 35.84
CA MET A 52 0.15 2.72 34.71
C MET A 52 1.19 3.55 33.97
N SER A 53 2.06 4.24 34.68
CA SER A 53 3.15 5.02 34.07
C SER A 53 4.11 4.13 33.29
N SER A 54 4.53 3.01 33.87
CA SER A 54 5.41 2.04 33.21
C SER A 54 4.75 1.41 31.97
N LEU A 55 3.48 1.08 32.06
CA LEU A 55 2.69 0.54 30.96
C LEU A 55 2.55 1.55 29.81
N LEU A 56 2.26 2.83 30.13
CA LEU A 56 2.19 3.89 29.13
C LEU A 56 3.53 4.12 28.41
N LEU A 57 4.64 4.08 29.14
CA LEU A 57 5.97 4.19 28.52
C LEU A 57 6.24 3.01 27.57
N GLY A 58 5.85 1.80 27.97
CA GLY A 58 5.95 0.62 27.10
C GLY A 58 5.09 0.75 25.85
N ILE A 59 3.85 1.26 25.98
CA ILE A 59 2.94 1.52 24.86
C ILE A 59 3.54 2.56 23.91
N ILE A 60 4.04 3.67 24.41
CA ILE A 60 4.68 4.73 23.61
C ILE A 60 5.83 4.13 22.78
N GLY A 61 6.69 3.30 23.39
CA GLY A 61 7.77 2.61 22.69
C GLY A 61 7.23 1.71 21.57
N GLY A 62 6.17 0.96 21.84
CA GLY A 62 5.46 0.13 20.86
C GLY A 62 4.88 0.95 19.71
N GLU A 63 4.29 2.11 19.98
CA GLU A 63 3.73 2.99 18.96
C GLU A 63 4.79 3.63 18.07
N PHE A 64 5.96 3.97 18.59
CA PHE A 64 7.08 4.38 17.75
C PHE A 64 7.52 3.27 16.78
N ALA A 65 7.53 2.02 17.24
CA ALA A 65 7.82 0.88 16.37
C ALA A 65 6.73 0.72 15.30
N LEU A 66 5.45 0.83 15.66
CA LEU A 66 4.32 0.78 14.70
C LEU A 66 4.38 1.92 13.69
N LEU A 67 4.78 3.13 14.11
CA LEU A 67 5.00 4.26 13.20
C LEU A 67 6.10 3.96 12.19
N GLY A 68 7.22 3.39 12.64
CA GLY A 68 8.31 2.93 11.77
C GLY A 68 7.83 1.90 10.75
N MET A 69 7.05 0.89 11.19
CA MET A 69 6.46 -0.11 10.30
C MET A 69 5.49 0.50 9.28
N THR A 70 4.69 1.49 9.69
CA THR A 70 3.75 2.19 8.82
C THR A 70 4.50 2.95 7.71
N LEU A 71 5.57 3.67 8.05
CA LEU A 71 6.39 4.39 7.09
C LEU A 71 7.15 3.45 6.15
N ALA A 72 7.68 2.35 6.68
CA ALA A 72 8.33 1.31 5.86
C ALA A 72 7.34 0.66 4.89
N GLY A 73 6.12 0.34 5.33
CA GLY A 73 5.05 -0.18 4.48
C GLY A 73 4.68 0.78 3.34
N MET A 74 4.59 2.08 3.63
CA MET A 74 4.37 3.12 2.64
C MET A 74 5.50 3.16 1.59
N ALA A 75 6.76 3.10 2.02
CA ALA A 75 7.92 3.09 1.13
C ALA A 75 7.94 1.85 0.22
N ILE A 76 7.64 0.67 0.78
CA ILE A 76 7.56 -0.58 0.01
C ILE A 76 6.47 -0.47 -1.07
N ILE A 77 5.26 -0.02 -0.74
CA ILE A 77 4.19 0.12 -1.73
C ILE A 77 4.58 1.11 -2.82
N THR A 78 5.17 2.25 -2.46
CA THR A 78 5.60 3.26 -3.44
C THR A 78 6.63 2.69 -4.41
N SER A 79 7.54 1.84 -3.94
CA SER A 79 8.55 1.19 -4.78
C SER A 79 7.98 0.09 -5.69
N LEU A 80 6.85 -0.51 -5.29
CA LEU A 80 6.20 -1.59 -6.05
C LEU A 80 5.26 -1.09 -7.14
N VAL A 81 4.89 0.19 -7.10
CA VAL A 81 3.96 0.81 -8.06
C VAL A 81 4.74 1.28 -9.28
N THR A 82 4.61 0.57 -10.40
CA THR A 82 5.14 0.98 -11.70
C THR A 82 4.03 1.60 -12.57
N PRO A 83 4.37 2.44 -13.56
CA PRO A 83 3.38 3.06 -14.46
C PRO A 83 2.46 2.04 -15.14
N GLU A 84 3.01 0.88 -15.55
CA GLU A 84 2.26 -0.18 -16.21
C GLU A 84 1.20 -0.79 -15.27
N ILE A 85 1.53 -0.95 -13.99
CA ILE A 85 0.60 -1.47 -12.97
C ILE A 85 -0.52 -0.47 -12.72
N ILE A 86 -0.20 0.83 -12.70
CA ILE A 86 -1.20 1.89 -12.55
C ILE A 86 -2.21 1.81 -13.69
N GLU A 87 -1.74 1.74 -14.92
CA GLU A 87 -2.58 1.69 -16.12
C GLU A 87 -3.52 0.47 -16.11
N VAL A 88 -3.02 -0.71 -15.73
CA VAL A 88 -3.83 -1.93 -15.65
C VAL A 88 -4.88 -1.84 -14.55
N ILE A 89 -4.53 -1.30 -13.38
CA ILE A 89 -5.47 -1.14 -12.27
C ILE A 89 -6.55 -0.12 -12.63
N GLU A 90 -6.20 1.01 -13.25
CA GLU A 90 -7.14 2.06 -13.64
C GLU A 90 -8.07 1.63 -14.78
N LYS A 91 -7.61 0.79 -15.71
CA LYS A 91 -8.46 0.22 -16.77
C LYS A 91 -9.49 -0.77 -16.23
N ASN A 92 -9.13 -1.57 -15.24
CA ASN A 92 -9.99 -2.65 -14.72
C ASN A 92 -10.89 -2.22 -13.56
N ASP A 93 -10.52 -1.18 -12.82
CA ASP A 93 -11.33 -0.65 -11.71
C ASP A 93 -11.85 0.74 -12.10
N ASN A 94 -13.18 0.86 -12.24
CA ASN A 94 -13.86 2.16 -12.41
C ASN A 94 -13.60 3.14 -11.24
N ARG A 95 -12.90 2.70 -10.20
CA ARG A 95 -12.46 3.51 -9.07
C ARG A 95 -11.09 4.13 -9.37
N ARG A 96 -11.13 5.24 -10.08
CA ARG A 96 -9.95 6.08 -10.29
C ARG A 96 -9.23 6.34 -8.96
N ASP A 97 -7.89 6.14 -8.94
CA ASP A 97 -7.01 6.46 -7.81
C ASP A 97 -7.03 5.46 -6.62
N VAL A 98 -6.90 4.15 -6.91
CA VAL A 98 -6.74 3.10 -5.89
C VAL A 98 -5.47 3.32 -5.04
N ILE A 99 -4.39 3.78 -5.69
CA ILE A 99 -3.10 4.01 -5.05
C ILE A 99 -3.17 5.20 -4.09
N GLY A 100 -3.78 6.32 -4.52
CA GLY A 100 -3.97 7.47 -3.65
C GLY A 100 -4.81 7.14 -2.42
N ARG A 101 -5.78 6.24 -2.57
CA ARG A 101 -6.60 5.74 -1.48
C ARG A 101 -5.79 4.89 -0.50
N LEU A 102 -4.94 4.01 -0.99
CA LEU A 102 -4.05 3.20 -0.16
C LEU A 102 -3.03 4.08 0.57
N MET A 103 -2.40 5.03 -0.14
CA MET A 103 -1.48 6.00 0.47
C MET A 103 -2.15 6.83 1.56
N SER A 104 -3.42 7.24 1.35
CA SER A 104 -4.16 7.98 2.38
C SER A 104 -4.40 7.17 3.66
N GLN A 105 -4.46 5.83 3.57
CA GLN A 105 -4.57 4.96 4.75
C GLN A 105 -3.29 4.98 5.58
N PHE A 106 -2.12 4.92 4.93
CA PHE A 106 -0.84 5.02 5.62
C PHE A 106 -0.64 6.41 6.24
N GLU A 107 -0.94 7.48 5.49
CA GLU A 107 -0.86 8.85 5.99
C GLU A 107 -1.76 9.05 7.21
N PHE A 108 -2.97 8.50 7.18
CA PHE A 108 -3.91 8.54 8.28
C PHE A 108 -3.39 7.77 9.50
N SER A 109 -2.89 6.55 9.30
CA SER A 109 -2.31 5.73 10.38
C SER A 109 -1.13 6.43 11.03
N ALA A 110 -0.20 6.97 10.25
CA ALA A 110 0.97 7.69 10.76
C ALA A 110 0.55 8.95 11.56
N PHE A 111 -0.38 9.75 11.03
CA PHE A 111 -0.90 10.92 11.74
C PHE A 111 -1.55 10.54 13.06
N ASN A 112 -2.32 9.47 13.05
CA ASN A 112 -3.04 8.97 14.21
C ASN A 112 -2.08 8.51 15.32
N LEU A 113 -1.03 7.75 14.95
CA LEU A 113 0.00 7.32 15.89
C LEU A 113 0.76 8.51 16.50
N ILE A 114 1.14 9.50 15.68
CA ILE A 114 1.81 10.71 16.18
C ILE A 114 0.92 11.43 17.18
N PHE A 115 -0.37 11.58 16.87
CA PHE A 115 -1.34 12.20 17.77
C PHE A 115 -1.45 11.40 19.08
N GLN A 116 -1.50 10.08 18.99
CA GLN A 116 -1.60 9.19 20.15
C GLN A 116 -0.36 9.27 21.04
N ILE A 117 0.83 9.18 20.48
CA ILE A 117 2.09 9.35 21.22
C ILE A 117 2.10 10.71 21.96
N SER A 118 1.68 11.77 21.28
CA SER A 118 1.70 13.11 21.85
C SER A 118 0.80 13.23 23.09
N TYR A 119 -0.43 12.72 23.02
CA TYR A 119 -1.30 12.80 24.20
C TYR A 119 -0.95 11.76 25.27
N PHE A 120 -0.33 10.61 24.94
CA PHE A 120 0.18 9.69 25.98
C PHE A 120 1.31 10.30 26.79
N ILE A 121 2.21 11.07 26.17
CA ILE A 121 3.24 11.83 26.86
C ILE A 121 2.58 12.82 27.82
N LEU A 122 1.55 13.53 27.37
CA LEU A 122 0.80 14.44 28.25
C LEU A 122 0.10 13.68 29.39
N LEU A 123 -0.47 12.51 29.09
CA LEU A 123 -1.17 11.69 30.08
C LEU A 123 -0.22 11.23 31.21
N ILE A 124 1.03 10.88 30.91
CA ILE A 124 2.04 10.54 31.93
C ILE A 124 2.25 11.72 32.88
N LEU A 125 2.32 12.95 32.37
CA LEU A 125 2.45 14.15 33.22
C LEU A 125 1.21 14.37 34.09
N PHE A 126 0.02 14.06 33.56
CA PHE A 126 -1.23 14.18 34.31
C PHE A 126 -1.45 13.08 35.35
N ILE A 127 -0.91 11.87 35.15
CA ILE A 127 -1.01 10.76 36.13
C ILE A 127 -0.41 11.17 37.48
N HIS A 128 0.71 11.89 37.47
CA HIS A 128 1.33 12.41 38.71
C HIS A 128 0.60 13.65 39.30
N SER A 129 -0.43 14.13 38.63
CA SER A 129 -1.27 15.22 39.13
C SER A 129 -2.60 14.69 39.68
N THR A 130 -3.09 15.31 40.74
CA THR A 130 -4.40 14.98 41.35
C THR A 130 -5.60 15.34 40.47
N LEU A 131 -5.36 15.98 39.32
CA LEU A 131 -6.40 16.46 38.39
C LEU A 131 -7.23 15.33 37.76
N LEU A 132 -6.64 14.15 37.51
CA LEU A 132 -7.35 13.00 36.97
C LEU A 132 -8.35 12.37 37.93
N LEU A 133 -8.21 12.60 39.23
CA LEU A 133 -9.01 12.00 40.29
C LEU A 133 -10.25 12.82 40.70
N CYS A 134 -10.56 13.91 39.98
CA CYS A 134 -11.66 14.81 40.36
C CYS A 134 -13.04 14.14 40.36
N ASN A 135 -13.30 13.15 39.47
CA ASN A 135 -14.58 12.47 39.40
C ASN A 135 -14.41 11.08 38.73
N GLN A 136 -14.94 10.05 39.41
CA GLN A 136 -14.89 8.65 38.94
C GLN A 136 -15.48 8.49 37.54
N VAL A 137 -16.61 9.12 37.24
CA VAL A 137 -17.25 9.01 35.90
C VAL A 137 -16.37 9.64 34.84
N ILE A 138 -15.79 10.80 35.08
CA ILE A 138 -14.91 11.49 34.14
C ILE A 138 -13.66 10.66 33.90
N PHE A 139 -13.08 10.06 34.94
CA PHE A 139 -11.94 9.18 34.87
C PHE A 139 -12.21 8.01 33.89
N TYR A 140 -13.31 7.26 34.09
CA TYR A 140 -13.63 6.13 33.23
C TYR A 140 -14.01 6.52 31.80
N ILE A 141 -14.59 7.70 31.57
CA ILE A 141 -14.84 8.22 30.22
C ILE A 141 -13.53 8.49 29.50
N ILE A 142 -12.61 9.25 30.13
CA ILE A 142 -11.30 9.56 29.56
C ILE A 142 -10.52 8.26 29.29
N PHE A 143 -10.49 7.37 30.28
CA PHE A 143 -9.83 6.07 30.19
C PHE A 143 -10.37 5.23 29.04
N SER A 144 -11.70 5.17 28.89
CA SER A 144 -12.36 4.47 27.79
C SER A 144 -12.00 5.03 26.42
N LEU A 145 -11.94 6.36 26.28
CA LEU A 145 -11.54 7.02 25.03
C LEU A 145 -10.07 6.71 24.68
N VAL A 146 -9.19 6.75 25.69
CA VAL A 146 -7.77 6.42 25.53
C VAL A 146 -7.59 4.98 25.09
N CYS A 147 -8.24 4.02 25.76
CA CYS A 147 -8.19 2.62 25.44
C CYS A 147 -8.80 2.32 24.05
N TYR A 148 -9.93 2.95 23.71
CA TYR A 148 -10.54 2.82 22.39
C TYR A 148 -9.59 3.26 21.29
N HIS A 149 -8.95 4.41 21.45
CA HIS A 149 -8.01 4.92 20.46
C HIS A 149 -6.79 4.01 20.31
N LEU A 150 -6.26 3.48 21.41
CA LEU A 150 -5.17 2.50 21.39
C LEU A 150 -5.55 1.23 20.60
N PHE A 151 -6.64 0.59 20.97
CA PHE A 151 -7.08 -0.64 20.31
C PHE A 151 -7.47 -0.39 18.85
N PHE A 152 -8.11 0.77 18.56
CA PHE A 152 -8.43 1.15 17.19
C PHE A 152 -7.17 1.22 16.32
N ASN A 153 -6.10 1.87 16.79
CA ASN A 153 -4.85 1.97 16.04
C ASN A 153 -4.21 0.61 15.79
N ILE A 154 -4.19 -0.26 16.78
CA ILE A 154 -3.65 -1.63 16.63
C ILE A 154 -4.42 -2.38 15.54
N PHE A 155 -5.76 -2.43 15.62
CA PHE A 155 -6.58 -3.14 14.64
C PHE A 155 -6.57 -2.49 13.27
N TYR A 156 -6.46 -1.15 13.19
CA TYR A 156 -6.35 -0.43 11.95
C TYR A 156 -5.04 -0.76 11.21
N ILE A 157 -3.92 -0.86 11.94
CA ILE A 157 -2.63 -1.27 11.36
C ILE A 157 -2.67 -2.72 10.88
N LEU A 158 -3.30 -3.62 11.63
CA LEU A 158 -3.50 -5.02 11.18
C LEU A 158 -4.30 -5.07 9.87
N ALA A 159 -5.38 -4.28 9.77
CA ALA A 159 -6.15 -4.17 8.53
C ALA A 159 -5.33 -3.56 7.38
N LEU A 160 -4.49 -2.59 7.68
CA LEU A 160 -3.58 -1.97 6.71
C LEU A 160 -2.58 -2.98 6.14
N ILE A 161 -1.99 -3.82 7.00
CA ILE A 161 -1.12 -4.93 6.58
C ILE A 161 -1.88 -5.89 5.65
N GLY A 162 -3.11 -6.26 6.01
CA GLY A 162 -3.97 -7.10 5.16
C GLY A 162 -4.22 -6.48 3.78
N ASN A 163 -4.46 -5.16 3.72
CA ASN A 163 -4.61 -4.43 2.46
C ASN A 163 -3.32 -4.42 1.62
N CYS A 164 -2.15 -4.35 2.26
CA CYS A 164 -0.85 -4.45 1.57
C CYS A 164 -0.64 -5.83 0.94
N ILE A 165 -0.94 -6.90 1.67
CA ILE A 165 -0.85 -8.28 1.16
C ILE A 165 -1.77 -8.44 -0.05
N ARG A 166 -3.02 -7.97 0.05
CA ARG A 166 -3.98 -8.02 -1.05
C ARG A 166 -3.52 -7.22 -2.27
N PHE A 167 -2.91 -6.06 -2.06
CA PHE A 167 -2.32 -5.27 -3.15
C PHE A 167 -1.19 -6.02 -3.84
N PHE A 168 -0.32 -6.67 -3.07
CA PHE A 168 0.77 -7.49 -3.61
C PHE A 168 0.25 -8.68 -4.43
N GLU A 169 -0.81 -9.34 -4.00
CA GLU A 169 -1.47 -10.41 -4.75
C GLU A 169 -2.04 -9.91 -6.09
N ILE A 170 -2.71 -8.75 -6.08
CA ILE A 170 -3.24 -8.10 -7.29
C ILE A 170 -2.09 -7.77 -8.24
N LYS A 171 -1.01 -7.16 -7.74
CA LYS A 171 0.19 -6.88 -8.54
C LYS A 171 0.73 -8.13 -9.23
N ASN A 172 0.89 -9.23 -8.48
CA ASN A 172 1.42 -10.47 -9.03
C ASN A 172 0.50 -11.08 -10.11
N LYS A 173 -0.82 -10.96 -9.94
CA LYS A 173 -1.79 -11.38 -10.96
C LYS A 173 -1.68 -10.51 -12.22
N CYS A 174 -1.63 -9.18 -12.06
CA CYS A 174 -1.45 -8.25 -13.18
C CYS A 174 -0.13 -8.50 -13.92
N TYR A 175 0.96 -8.70 -13.20
CA TYR A 175 2.26 -9.00 -13.78
C TYR A 175 2.24 -10.29 -14.62
N LYS A 176 1.62 -11.36 -14.12
CA LYS A 176 1.45 -12.61 -14.86
C LYS A 176 0.62 -12.40 -16.14
N LEU A 177 -0.49 -11.67 -16.04
CA LEU A 177 -1.36 -11.39 -17.20
C LEU A 177 -0.62 -10.58 -18.27
N LEU A 178 0.09 -9.52 -17.88
CA LEU A 178 0.88 -8.70 -18.80
C LEU A 178 1.95 -9.51 -19.53
N HIS A 179 2.65 -10.40 -18.82
CA HIS A 179 3.69 -11.23 -19.43
C HIS A 179 3.10 -12.32 -20.36
N ILE A 180 1.95 -12.90 -19.99
CA ILE A 180 1.28 -13.90 -20.83
C ILE A 180 0.72 -13.24 -22.10
N GLU A 181 0.07 -12.08 -21.99
CA GLU A 181 -0.46 -11.37 -23.15
C GLU A 181 0.65 -10.86 -24.07
N LYS A 182 1.72 -10.28 -23.50
CA LYS A 182 2.87 -9.79 -24.28
C LYS A 182 3.55 -10.93 -25.03
N THR A 183 3.76 -12.07 -24.35
CA THR A 183 4.39 -13.24 -24.99
C THR A 183 3.52 -13.83 -26.08
N ARG A 184 2.19 -13.94 -25.88
CA ARG A 184 1.27 -14.45 -26.91
C ARG A 184 1.13 -13.48 -28.08
N MET A 185 1.06 -12.19 -27.82
CA MET A 185 0.95 -11.18 -28.85
C MET A 185 2.25 -11.04 -29.64
N ASP A 186 3.39 -11.14 -28.99
CA ASP A 186 4.70 -11.13 -29.63
C ASP A 186 4.88 -12.35 -30.52
N LEU A 187 4.56 -13.57 -30.03
CA LEU A 187 4.56 -14.81 -30.82
C LEU A 187 3.59 -14.72 -32.01
N ALA A 188 2.37 -14.26 -31.82
CA ALA A 188 1.40 -14.10 -32.89
C ALA A 188 1.85 -13.10 -33.96
N ASN A 189 2.47 -12.00 -33.54
CA ASN A 189 3.03 -11.01 -34.46
C ASN A 189 4.26 -11.52 -35.19
N GLU A 190 5.08 -12.32 -34.53
CA GLU A 190 6.26 -12.96 -35.13
C GLU A 190 5.82 -13.97 -36.21
N VAL A 191 4.92 -14.88 -35.87
CA VAL A 191 4.36 -15.85 -36.85
C VAL A 191 3.67 -15.14 -38.01
N ARG A 192 2.92 -14.06 -37.74
CA ARG A 192 2.27 -13.30 -38.84
C ARG A 192 3.28 -12.59 -39.74
N LYS A 193 4.35 -12.02 -39.17
CA LYS A 193 5.43 -11.39 -39.93
C LYS A 193 6.17 -12.40 -40.79
N ASP A 194 6.54 -13.55 -40.22
CA ASP A 194 7.23 -14.59 -40.93
C ASP A 194 6.38 -15.17 -42.07
N PHE A 195 5.08 -15.37 -41.85
CA PHE A 195 4.14 -15.81 -42.86
C PHE A 195 3.98 -14.80 -44.01
N LEU A 196 3.82 -13.52 -43.71
CA LEU A 196 3.74 -12.46 -44.74
C LEU A 196 5.06 -12.35 -45.50
N LEU A 197 6.19 -12.50 -44.84
CA LEU A 197 7.49 -12.45 -45.43
C LEU A 197 7.72 -13.64 -46.39
N SER A 198 7.30 -14.85 -45.99
CA SER A 198 7.40 -16.03 -46.84
C SER A 198 6.59 -15.90 -48.14
N ILE A 199 5.36 -15.39 -48.07
CA ILE A 199 4.53 -15.14 -49.26
C ILE A 199 5.19 -14.11 -50.18
N ILE A 200 5.72 -13.01 -49.66
CA ILE A 200 6.36 -12.00 -50.49
C ILE A 200 7.63 -12.51 -51.16
N LEU A 201 8.41 -13.32 -50.44
CA LEU A 201 9.61 -13.94 -50.98
C LEU A 201 9.29 -14.97 -52.10
N GLU A 202 8.24 -15.78 -51.91
CA GLU A 202 7.80 -16.76 -52.94
C GLU A 202 7.18 -16.08 -54.15
N GLU A 203 6.29 -15.10 -53.99
CA GLU A 203 5.64 -14.41 -55.13
C GLU A 203 6.60 -13.58 -55.99
N LYS A 204 7.60 -12.95 -55.36
CA LYS A 204 8.50 -12.03 -56.05
C LYS A 204 9.84 -12.64 -56.43
N HIS A 205 10.11 -13.91 -56.12
CA HIS A 205 11.41 -14.55 -56.27
C HIS A 205 12.59 -13.73 -55.71
N ILE A 206 12.36 -13.06 -54.54
CA ILE A 206 13.33 -12.19 -53.89
C ILE A 206 14.27 -13.08 -53.07
N ASP A 207 15.57 -12.97 -53.33
CA ASP A 207 16.58 -13.64 -52.50
C ASP A 207 16.71 -12.93 -51.13
N ARG A 208 17.19 -13.69 -50.13
CA ARG A 208 17.37 -13.25 -48.73
C ARG A 208 18.21 -11.96 -48.65
N ASN A 209 19.24 -11.87 -49.47
CA ASN A 209 20.09 -10.68 -49.45
C ASN A 209 19.36 -9.44 -50.00
N GLN A 210 18.58 -9.60 -51.05
CA GLN A 210 17.73 -8.54 -51.58
C GLN A 210 16.67 -8.11 -50.58
N MET A 211 16.11 -9.02 -49.78
CA MET A 211 15.19 -8.70 -48.72
C MET A 211 15.84 -7.82 -47.65
N LEU A 212 17.06 -8.17 -47.22
CA LEU A 212 17.80 -7.38 -46.23
C LEU A 212 18.11 -5.97 -46.76
N GLU A 213 18.43 -5.83 -48.02
CA GLU A 213 18.66 -4.53 -48.66
C GLU A 213 17.40 -3.67 -48.68
N TYR A 214 16.23 -4.24 -49.00
CA TYR A 214 14.94 -3.56 -48.89
C TYR A 214 14.58 -3.14 -47.47
N LEU A 215 14.85 -3.99 -46.48
CA LEU A 215 14.61 -3.66 -45.06
C LEU A 215 15.53 -2.52 -44.60
N ASP A 216 16.79 -2.52 -45.02
CA ASP A 216 17.73 -1.46 -44.70
C ASP A 216 17.31 -0.11 -45.31
N GLU A 217 16.81 -0.13 -46.56
CA GLU A 217 16.29 1.08 -47.21
C GLU A 217 15.00 1.59 -46.50
N MET A 218 14.13 0.71 -46.07
CA MET A 218 12.93 1.10 -45.27
C MET A 218 13.32 1.73 -43.93
N ILE A 219 14.32 1.16 -43.24
CA ILE A 219 14.81 1.70 -41.96
C ILE A 219 15.40 3.09 -42.17
N ASP A 220 16.17 3.30 -43.26
CA ASP A 220 16.74 4.60 -43.56
C ASP A 220 15.70 5.67 -43.85
N LYS A 221 14.59 5.29 -44.51
CA LYS A 221 13.45 6.20 -44.77
C LYS A 221 12.57 6.41 -43.53
N SER A 222 12.69 5.55 -42.50
CA SER A 222 11.88 5.66 -41.26
C SER A 222 12.39 6.79 -40.35
N ARG A 223 11.53 7.26 -39.43
CA ARG A 223 11.88 8.29 -38.40
C ARG A 223 12.44 7.68 -37.10
N LEU A 224 12.93 6.44 -37.13
CA LEU A 224 13.46 5.75 -35.96
C LEU A 224 14.81 6.33 -35.54
N ILE A 225 15.03 6.39 -34.21
CA ILE A 225 16.24 6.99 -33.62
C ILE A 225 17.42 6.01 -33.64
N GLU A 226 17.17 4.69 -33.48
CA GLU A 226 18.22 3.63 -33.33
C GLU A 226 18.40 2.78 -34.59
N LYS A 227 18.52 3.42 -35.74
CA LYS A 227 18.60 2.76 -37.07
C LYS A 227 19.74 1.78 -37.20
N LYS A 228 20.93 2.11 -36.68
CA LYS A 228 22.10 1.23 -36.74
C LYS A 228 21.93 -0.06 -35.95
N GLU A 229 21.43 0.04 -34.76
CA GLU A 229 21.20 -1.13 -33.89
C GLU A 229 20.14 -2.05 -34.49
N LEU A 230 19.05 -1.46 -35.03
CA LEU A 230 17.98 -2.22 -35.69
C LEU A 230 18.48 -2.97 -36.94
N LYS A 231 19.30 -2.34 -37.79
CA LYS A 231 19.92 -3.00 -38.93
C LYS A 231 20.81 -4.17 -38.50
N THR A 232 21.67 -3.94 -37.51
CA THR A 232 22.57 -4.98 -36.98
C THR A 232 21.76 -6.16 -36.43
N TYR A 233 20.67 -5.87 -35.72
CA TYR A 233 19.78 -6.90 -35.19
C TYR A 233 19.13 -7.73 -36.31
N LEU A 234 18.56 -7.06 -37.33
CA LEU A 234 17.91 -7.76 -38.45
C LEU A 234 18.91 -8.60 -39.28
N HIS A 235 20.10 -8.06 -39.55
CA HIS A 235 21.14 -8.84 -40.22
C HIS A 235 21.54 -10.06 -39.40
N ASN A 236 21.73 -9.97 -38.10
CA ASN A 236 22.06 -11.10 -37.24
C ASN A 236 20.91 -12.13 -37.19
N TYR A 237 19.67 -11.65 -37.10
CA TYR A 237 18.47 -12.52 -37.04
C TYR A 237 18.29 -13.34 -38.31
N TYR A 238 18.41 -12.71 -39.47
CA TYR A 238 18.21 -13.37 -40.75
C TYR A 238 19.48 -14.09 -41.31
N SER A 239 20.68 -13.77 -40.84
CA SER A 239 21.90 -14.48 -41.23
C SER A 239 22.07 -15.85 -40.57
N GLY A 240 21.25 -16.18 -39.57
CA GLY A 240 21.29 -17.47 -38.87
C GLY A 240 22.46 -17.63 -37.89
N ASN A 241 23.21 -16.59 -37.63
CA ASN A 241 24.21 -16.58 -36.56
C ASN A 241 23.51 -16.35 -35.20
N LYS A 242 23.17 -17.45 -34.54
CA LYS A 242 22.80 -17.46 -33.11
C LYS A 242 24.03 -17.48 -32.24
#